data_79d1c4b88b30df9a42ce27ad92446671
#
_entry.id   79d1c4b88b30df9a42ce27ad92446671
#
_cell.length_a   1.000
_cell.length_b   1.000
_cell.length_c   1.000
_cell.angle_alpha   90.00
_cell.angle_beta   90.00
_cell.angle_gamma   90.00
#
_symmetry.space_group_name_H-M   'P 1'
#
loop_
_entity.id
_entity.type
_entity.pdbx_description
1 polymer ?
#
loop_
_entity_poly.entity_id
_entity_poly.type
_entity_poly.pdbx_seq_one_letter_code
_entity_poly.pdbx_strand_id
1 'polypeptide(L)'
;MKQKNCHFKKIIGIDPGKSGGICVIEDNKRMMAYKCPADVHEMCTLFDNIIKGTDISYLSVYIEKVWARPSDGRVSVFTFAQNYGHWEAIVASKGIEPEYVIPSTWMKHFNVPSGLKKQDRKNHIKGLANNIISYCYDYDDYYKGNKYQFRGKVTLATADAIMIARYGIDKTT
;
A
#
# COMPACT_ATOMS: atom_id res chain seq x y z
N MET A 1 -27.69 -24.50 5.56
CA MET A 1 -26.50 -24.35 4.69
C MET A 1 -25.47 -23.48 5.43
N LYS A 2 -24.34 -24.05 5.90
CA LYS A 2 -23.27 -23.27 6.48
C LYS A 2 -22.60 -22.47 5.36
N GLN A 3 -22.73 -21.13 5.37
CA GLN A 3 -21.89 -20.29 4.53
C GLN A 3 -20.42 -20.65 4.84
N LYS A 4 -19.72 -21.19 3.86
CA LYS A 4 -18.26 -21.27 3.92
C LYS A 4 -17.77 -19.83 3.94
N ASN A 5 -17.36 -19.34 5.12
CA ASN A 5 -16.61 -18.11 5.25
C ASN A 5 -15.31 -18.33 4.47
N CYS A 6 -15.28 -17.87 3.24
CA CYS A 6 -14.07 -17.84 2.44
C CYS A 6 -13.25 -16.67 2.97
N HIS A 7 -12.33 -16.94 3.88
CA HIS A 7 -11.43 -15.93 4.45
C HIS A 7 -10.37 -15.60 3.40
N PHE A 8 -10.51 -14.44 2.79
CA PHE A 8 -9.54 -13.94 1.81
C PHE A 8 -8.35 -13.30 2.53
N LYS A 9 -7.14 -13.75 2.18
CA LYS A 9 -5.91 -13.12 2.68
C LYS A 9 -5.79 -11.73 2.05
N LYS A 10 -5.66 -10.70 2.89
CA LYS A 10 -5.42 -9.32 2.47
C LYS A 10 -4.03 -8.87 2.86
N ILE A 11 -3.29 -8.36 1.89
CA ILE A 11 -2.01 -7.69 2.10
C ILE A 11 -2.22 -6.20 1.85
N ILE A 12 -1.88 -5.39 2.82
CA ILE A 12 -2.03 -3.92 2.77
C ILE A 12 -0.65 -3.30 2.79
N GLY A 13 -0.34 -2.45 1.82
CA GLY A 13 0.87 -1.64 1.77
C GLY A 13 0.53 -0.16 1.95
N ILE A 14 1.25 0.52 2.83
CA ILE A 14 1.04 1.94 3.17
C ILE A 14 2.34 2.71 2.96
N ASP A 15 2.30 3.71 2.05
CA ASP A 15 3.21 4.84 2.05
C ASP A 15 2.60 5.93 2.93
N PRO A 16 3.16 6.18 4.13
CA PRO A 16 2.50 7.01 5.14
C PRO A 16 2.58 8.51 4.90
N GLY A 17 3.22 8.97 3.82
CA GLY A 17 3.29 10.39 3.48
C GLY A 17 1.92 10.98 3.13
N LYS A 18 1.72 12.28 3.37
CA LYS A 18 0.50 13.00 2.93
C LYS A 18 0.29 12.91 1.41
N SER A 19 1.37 12.82 0.65
CA SER A 19 1.37 12.57 -0.80
C SER A 19 1.53 11.08 -1.16
N GLY A 20 1.44 10.20 -0.20
CA GLY A 20 1.51 8.76 -0.34
C GLY A 20 0.15 8.13 -0.59
N GLY A 21 -0.01 6.88 -0.18
CA GLY A 21 -1.24 6.14 -0.40
C GLY A 21 -1.31 4.81 0.32
N ILE A 22 -2.39 4.10 0.07
CA ILE A 22 -2.62 2.75 0.56
C ILE A 22 -3.02 1.85 -0.60
N CYS A 23 -2.46 0.65 -0.63
CA CYS A 23 -2.83 -0.40 -1.57
C CYS A 23 -3.23 -1.66 -0.81
N VAL A 24 -4.28 -2.32 -1.24
CA VAL A 24 -4.70 -3.61 -0.73
C VAL A 24 -4.73 -4.63 -1.86
N ILE A 25 -4.19 -5.82 -1.59
CA ILE A 25 -4.23 -6.98 -2.49
C ILE A 25 -4.99 -8.09 -1.78
N GLU A 26 -6.07 -8.57 -2.39
CA GLU A 26 -6.90 -9.65 -1.88
C GLU A 26 -6.64 -10.94 -2.66
N ASP A 27 -6.22 -12.01 -1.96
CA ASP A 27 -5.93 -13.34 -2.53
C ASP A 27 -5.03 -13.33 -3.76
N ASN A 28 -4.15 -12.35 -3.86
CA ASN A 28 -3.31 -12.09 -5.05
C ASN A 28 -4.13 -11.94 -6.36
N LYS A 29 -5.42 -11.61 -6.26
CA LYS A 29 -6.33 -11.54 -7.42
C LYS A 29 -6.94 -10.15 -7.62
N ARG A 30 -7.23 -9.45 -6.55
CA ARG A 30 -7.81 -8.11 -6.60
C ARG A 30 -6.87 -7.12 -5.95
N MET A 31 -6.59 -6.04 -6.64
CA MET A 31 -5.77 -4.95 -6.14
C MET A 31 -6.56 -3.65 -6.19
N MET A 32 -6.52 -2.90 -5.10
CA MET A 32 -7.12 -1.58 -5.00
C MET A 32 -6.10 -0.60 -4.44
N ALA A 33 -5.97 0.57 -5.06
CA ALA A 33 -5.03 1.57 -4.62
C ALA A 33 -5.70 2.95 -4.48
N TYR A 34 -5.43 3.60 -3.37
CA TYR A 34 -6.00 4.89 -3.00
C TYR A 34 -4.90 5.86 -2.60
N LYS A 35 -5.07 7.13 -2.94
CA LYS A 35 -4.23 8.19 -2.37
C LYS A 35 -4.49 8.29 -0.87
N CYS A 36 -3.51 8.77 -0.12
CA CYS A 36 -3.72 9.12 1.27
C CYS A 36 -4.86 10.16 1.38
N PRO A 37 -5.88 9.89 2.21
CA PRO A 37 -6.95 10.84 2.45
C PRO A 37 -6.48 12.16 3.06
N ALA A 38 -7.30 13.19 2.99
CA ALA A 38 -6.95 14.54 3.41
C ALA A 38 -6.82 14.68 4.93
N ASP A 39 -7.63 13.95 5.68
CA ASP A 39 -7.69 14.00 7.14
C ASP A 39 -7.79 12.61 7.77
N VAL A 40 -7.62 12.57 9.09
CA VAL A 40 -7.60 11.33 9.87
C VAL A 40 -8.94 10.60 9.89
N HIS A 41 -10.07 11.30 9.80
CA HIS A 41 -11.39 10.66 9.81
C HIS A 41 -11.63 9.91 8.51
N GLU A 42 -11.24 10.52 7.39
CA GLU A 42 -11.27 9.87 6.08
C GLU A 42 -10.31 8.67 6.03
N MET A 43 -9.11 8.80 6.65
CA MET A 43 -8.15 7.69 6.77
C MET A 43 -8.75 6.51 7.55
N CYS A 44 -9.38 6.76 8.69
CA CYS A 44 -10.09 5.74 9.48
C CYS A 44 -11.18 5.07 8.65
N THR A 45 -12.03 5.87 8.01
CA THR A 45 -13.15 5.37 7.19
C THR A 45 -12.66 4.50 6.04
N LEU A 46 -11.59 4.93 5.35
CA LEU A 46 -10.99 4.16 4.26
C LEU A 46 -10.44 2.83 4.78
N PHE A 47 -9.69 2.86 5.88
CA PHE A 47 -9.09 1.65 6.44
C PHE A 47 -10.17 0.66 6.91
N ASP A 48 -11.22 1.16 7.60
CA ASP A 48 -12.36 0.34 8.03
C ASP A 48 -13.07 -0.32 6.85
N ASN A 49 -13.27 0.41 5.77
CA ASN A 49 -13.87 -0.15 4.55
C ASN A 49 -12.97 -1.23 3.92
N ILE A 50 -11.65 -1.05 3.94
CA ILE A 50 -10.68 -2.03 3.41
C ILE A 50 -10.73 -3.33 4.21
N ILE A 51 -10.75 -3.26 5.55
CA ILE A 51 -10.70 -4.45 6.40
C ILE A 51 -12.06 -5.08 6.69
N LYS A 52 -13.15 -4.41 6.29
CA LYS A 52 -14.52 -4.84 6.55
C LYS A 52 -14.76 -6.29 6.15
N GLY A 53 -15.27 -7.07 7.09
CA GLY A 53 -15.61 -8.49 6.86
C GLY A 53 -14.42 -9.43 6.74
N THR A 54 -13.21 -8.96 7.05
CA THR A 54 -11.99 -9.79 7.07
C THR A 54 -11.56 -10.04 8.52
N ASP A 55 -11.29 -11.29 8.85
CA ASP A 55 -10.69 -11.64 10.14
C ASP A 55 -9.24 -11.13 10.18
N ILE A 56 -8.83 -10.57 11.32
CA ILE A 56 -7.50 -10.00 11.55
C ILE A 56 -6.38 -11.01 11.23
N SER A 57 -6.60 -12.28 11.52
CA SER A 57 -5.65 -13.36 11.22
C SER A 57 -5.33 -13.54 9.72
N TYR A 58 -6.15 -12.99 8.84
CA TYR A 58 -5.95 -12.98 7.39
C TYR A 58 -5.46 -11.63 6.86
N LEU A 59 -5.13 -10.68 7.75
CA LEU A 59 -4.58 -9.38 7.39
C LEU A 59 -3.07 -9.35 7.63
N SER A 60 -2.33 -8.79 6.67
CA SER A 60 -0.94 -8.41 6.86
C SER A 60 -0.78 -6.96 6.39
N VAL A 61 -0.28 -6.10 7.26
CA VAL A 61 -0.11 -4.68 6.97
C VAL A 61 1.37 -4.34 6.95
N TYR A 62 1.82 -3.74 5.86
CA TYR A 62 3.19 -3.27 5.65
C TYR A 62 3.18 -1.75 5.59
N ILE A 63 3.92 -1.10 6.48
CA ILE A 63 4.08 0.37 6.51
C ILE A 63 5.51 0.70 6.13
N GLU A 64 5.71 1.63 5.20
CA GLU A 64 7.05 2.11 4.89
C GLU A 64 7.66 2.81 6.10
N LYS A 65 8.82 2.32 6.54
CA LYS A 65 9.56 2.92 7.67
C LYS A 65 10.48 4.01 7.17
N VAL A 66 10.14 5.25 7.49
CA VAL A 66 10.89 6.43 7.08
C VAL A 66 11.34 7.21 8.32
N TRP A 67 12.50 7.87 8.21
CA TRP A 67 13.04 8.73 9.26
C TRP A 67 13.20 10.15 8.76
N ALA A 68 13.05 11.10 9.66
CA ALA A 68 13.43 12.49 9.41
C ALA A 68 14.95 12.58 9.18
N ARG A 69 15.35 13.36 8.18
CA ARG A 69 16.75 13.66 7.90
C ARG A 69 17.09 15.05 8.42
N PRO A 70 18.33 15.32 8.82
CA PRO A 70 18.73 16.65 9.26
C PRO A 70 18.48 17.75 8.22
N SER A 71 18.46 17.40 6.93
CA SER A 71 18.17 18.30 5.82
C SER A 71 16.71 18.56 5.55
N ASP A 72 15.80 17.84 6.19
CA ASP A 72 14.36 17.99 5.96
C ASP A 72 13.84 19.26 6.67
N GLY A 73 12.99 20.00 5.98
CA GLY A 73 12.36 21.20 6.55
C GLY A 73 11.43 20.85 7.72
N ARG A 74 11.48 21.65 8.79
CA ARG A 74 10.73 21.40 10.05
C ARG A 74 9.22 21.16 9.80
N VAL A 75 8.58 21.97 8.95
CA VAL A 75 7.16 21.84 8.62
C VAL A 75 6.88 20.53 7.90
N SER A 76 7.75 20.15 6.96
CA SER A 76 7.62 18.89 6.22
C SER A 76 7.76 17.68 7.14
N VAL A 77 8.72 17.72 8.06
CA VAL A 77 8.93 16.65 9.07
C VAL A 77 7.71 16.54 9.98
N PHE A 78 7.21 17.66 10.49
CA PHE A 78 6.02 17.66 11.37
C PHE A 78 4.80 17.06 10.67
N THR A 79 4.49 17.56 9.46
CA THR A 79 3.35 17.06 8.68
C THR A 79 3.49 15.57 8.34
N PHE A 80 4.72 15.15 7.99
CA PHE A 80 4.99 13.74 7.71
C PHE A 80 4.82 12.89 8.96
N ALA A 81 5.43 13.28 10.08
CA ALA A 81 5.36 12.55 11.35
C ALA A 81 3.92 12.42 11.86
N GLN A 82 3.13 13.49 11.73
CA GLN A 82 1.71 13.48 12.08
C GLN A 82 0.95 12.43 11.25
N ASN A 83 1.13 12.46 9.92
CA ASN A 83 0.42 11.53 9.04
C ASN A 83 0.89 10.08 9.23
N TYR A 84 2.18 9.89 9.47
CA TYR A 84 2.77 8.59 9.82
C TYR A 84 2.14 8.04 11.11
N GLY A 85 2.10 8.85 12.17
CA GLY A 85 1.49 8.47 13.44
C GLY A 85 -0.02 8.18 13.33
N HIS A 86 -0.74 8.87 12.45
CA HIS A 86 -2.14 8.56 12.17
C HIS A 86 -2.30 7.13 11.63
N TRP A 87 -1.49 6.73 10.63
CA TRP A 87 -1.55 5.37 10.08
C TRP A 87 -1.18 4.31 11.13
N GLU A 88 -0.13 4.55 11.93
CA GLU A 88 0.23 3.64 13.02
C GLU A 88 -0.90 3.47 14.02
N ALA A 89 -1.49 4.58 14.47
CA ALA A 89 -2.59 4.57 15.43
C ALA A 89 -3.85 3.87 14.87
N ILE A 90 -4.20 4.14 13.60
CA ILE A 90 -5.35 3.51 12.93
C ILE A 90 -5.16 1.99 12.88
N VAL A 91 -4.00 1.52 12.42
CA VAL A 91 -3.71 0.07 12.32
C VAL A 91 -3.71 -0.57 13.71
N ALA A 92 -3.01 0.02 14.68
CA ALA A 92 -2.92 -0.48 16.05
C ALA A 92 -4.30 -0.51 16.74
N SER A 93 -5.17 0.49 16.49
CA SER A 93 -6.52 0.53 17.07
C SER A 93 -7.42 -0.64 16.63
N LYS A 94 -7.05 -1.34 15.55
CA LYS A 94 -7.74 -2.54 15.07
C LYS A 94 -7.12 -3.84 15.60
N GLY A 95 -6.14 -3.75 16.51
CA GLY A 95 -5.42 -4.91 17.03
C GLY A 95 -4.47 -5.56 16.02
N ILE A 96 -4.07 -4.81 14.98
CA ILE A 96 -3.16 -5.28 13.94
C ILE A 96 -1.75 -4.78 14.27
N GLU A 97 -0.78 -5.68 14.24
CA GLU A 97 0.65 -5.34 14.33
C GLU A 97 1.22 -5.22 12.92
N PRO A 98 1.63 -4.02 12.47
CA PRO A 98 2.17 -3.85 11.13
C PRO A 98 3.61 -4.29 11.05
N GLU A 99 4.02 -4.78 9.88
CA GLU A 99 5.43 -4.95 9.54
C GLU A 99 5.98 -3.65 8.93
N TYR A 100 7.10 -3.18 9.48
CA TYR A 100 7.76 -1.97 8.98
C TYR A 100 8.80 -2.31 7.93
N VAL A 101 8.68 -1.72 6.75
CA VAL A 101 9.55 -2.00 5.60
C VAL A 101 10.38 -0.76 5.26
N ILE A 102 11.70 -0.90 5.33
CA ILE A 102 12.61 0.18 4.94
C ILE A 102 12.58 0.38 3.42
N PRO A 103 12.55 1.63 2.92
CA PRO A 103 12.53 1.92 1.48
C PRO A 103 13.59 1.16 0.67
N SER A 104 14.83 1.13 1.15
CA SER A 104 15.91 0.42 0.47
C SER A 104 15.67 -1.09 0.33
N THR A 105 14.92 -1.70 1.24
CA THR A 105 14.63 -3.14 1.24
C THR A 105 13.68 -3.50 0.10
N TRP A 106 12.52 -2.86 0.03
CA TRP A 106 11.57 -3.16 -1.04
C TRP A 106 12.03 -2.67 -2.41
N MET A 107 12.72 -1.50 -2.46
CA MET A 107 13.30 -1.02 -3.72
C MET A 107 14.35 -1.97 -4.28
N LYS A 108 15.23 -2.54 -3.43
CA LYS A 108 16.20 -3.55 -3.83
C LYS A 108 15.52 -4.84 -4.34
N HIS A 109 14.45 -5.26 -3.68
CA HIS A 109 13.66 -6.44 -4.11
C HIS A 109 13.15 -6.30 -5.54
N PHE A 110 12.71 -5.10 -5.93
CA PHE A 110 12.23 -4.81 -7.28
C PHE A 110 13.31 -4.25 -8.23
N ASN A 111 14.59 -4.38 -7.88
CA ASN A 111 15.73 -3.91 -8.67
C ASN A 111 15.63 -2.43 -9.07
N VAL A 112 15.09 -1.58 -8.20
CA VAL A 112 15.10 -0.13 -8.42
C VAL A 112 16.54 0.37 -8.42
N PRO A 113 17.04 1.02 -9.49
CA PRO A 113 18.44 1.43 -9.58
C PRO A 113 18.81 2.42 -8.46
N SER A 114 19.98 2.20 -7.86
CA SER A 114 20.57 3.15 -6.92
C SER A 114 21.09 4.40 -7.67
N GLY A 115 21.10 5.54 -6.98
CA GLY A 115 21.66 6.77 -7.56
C GLY A 115 20.69 7.58 -8.45
N LEU A 116 19.48 7.13 -8.69
CA LEU A 116 18.49 7.92 -9.40
C LEU A 116 18.13 9.19 -8.64
N LYS A 117 18.02 10.33 -9.35
CA LYS A 117 17.43 11.55 -8.82
C LYS A 117 16.00 11.27 -8.34
N LYS A 118 15.53 12.05 -7.37
CA LYS A 118 14.22 11.84 -6.71
C LYS A 118 13.07 11.67 -7.72
N GLN A 119 13.01 12.52 -8.74
CA GLN A 119 11.93 12.48 -9.73
C GLN A 119 12.03 11.24 -10.64
N ASP A 120 13.24 10.92 -11.09
CA ASP A 120 13.47 9.76 -11.96
C ASP A 120 13.16 8.45 -11.23
N ARG A 121 13.55 8.35 -9.96
CA ARG A 121 13.19 7.22 -9.11
C ARG A 121 11.67 7.07 -8.95
N LYS A 122 10.95 8.16 -8.70
CA LYS A 122 9.47 8.12 -8.61
C LYS A 122 8.82 7.68 -9.92
N ASN A 123 9.32 8.18 -11.04
CA ASN A 123 8.82 7.77 -12.35
C ASN A 123 9.13 6.29 -12.64
N HIS A 124 10.33 5.83 -12.26
CA HIS A 124 10.73 4.42 -12.41
C HIS A 124 9.81 3.51 -11.58
N ILE A 125 9.59 3.82 -10.30
CA ILE A 125 8.70 3.05 -9.42
C ILE A 125 7.26 3.04 -9.98
N LYS A 126 6.77 4.17 -10.46
CA LYS A 126 5.46 4.23 -11.14
C LYS A 126 5.41 3.33 -12.37
N GLY A 127 6.50 3.26 -13.15
CA GLY A 127 6.62 2.33 -14.28
C GLY A 127 6.53 0.87 -13.84
N LEU A 128 7.27 0.50 -12.78
CA LEU A 128 7.20 -0.86 -12.21
C LEU A 128 5.79 -1.22 -11.72
N ALA A 129 5.13 -0.31 -11.02
CA ALA A 129 3.75 -0.52 -10.56
C ALA A 129 2.77 -0.71 -11.73
N ASN A 130 2.90 0.07 -12.81
CA ASN A 130 2.12 -0.12 -14.03
C ASN A 130 2.37 -1.49 -14.67
N ASN A 131 3.63 -1.92 -14.75
CA ASN A 131 3.97 -3.24 -15.30
C ASN A 131 3.34 -4.37 -14.48
N ILE A 132 3.44 -4.31 -13.14
CA ILE A 132 2.80 -5.30 -12.26
C ILE A 132 1.30 -5.38 -12.54
N ILE A 133 0.63 -4.23 -12.65
CA ILE A 133 -0.80 -4.20 -12.91
C ILE A 133 -1.12 -4.77 -14.29
N SER A 134 -0.38 -4.37 -15.33
CA SER A 134 -0.61 -4.86 -16.69
C SER A 134 -0.36 -6.36 -16.86
N TYR A 135 0.59 -6.94 -16.09
CA TYR A 135 0.91 -8.37 -16.18
C TYR A 135 0.08 -9.24 -15.24
N CYS A 136 -0.31 -8.71 -14.07
CA CYS A 136 -0.94 -9.51 -13.03
C CYS A 136 -2.44 -9.22 -12.88
N TYR A 137 -2.92 -8.07 -13.36
CA TYR A 137 -4.29 -7.62 -13.14
C TYR A 137 -4.86 -7.01 -14.41
N ASP A 138 -6.04 -7.47 -14.82
CA ASP A 138 -6.75 -6.85 -15.93
C ASP A 138 -7.38 -5.53 -15.49
N TYR A 139 -7.23 -4.51 -16.32
CA TYR A 139 -7.95 -3.25 -16.17
C TYR A 139 -9.42 -3.50 -16.45
N ASP A 140 -10.23 -3.49 -15.38
CA ASP A 140 -11.68 -3.31 -15.40
C ASP A 140 -12.49 -4.21 -16.38
N ASP A 141 -12.29 -5.51 -16.31
CA ASP A 141 -13.17 -6.44 -17.00
C ASP A 141 -14.14 -7.16 -16.01
N TYR A 142 -14.80 -6.33 -15.18
CA TYR A 142 -15.83 -6.80 -14.23
C TYR A 142 -16.92 -7.65 -14.94
N TYR A 143 -17.13 -7.41 -16.23
CA TYR A 143 -18.17 -8.08 -17.03
C TYR A 143 -17.70 -9.37 -17.71
N LYS A 144 -16.40 -9.68 -17.75
CA LYS A 144 -15.87 -10.85 -18.47
C LYS A 144 -15.45 -12.02 -17.57
N GLY A 145 -15.69 -11.95 -16.26
CA GLY A 145 -15.39 -13.04 -15.32
C GLY A 145 -13.90 -13.29 -15.07
N ASN A 146 -13.03 -12.31 -15.37
CA ASN A 146 -11.61 -12.42 -15.17
C ASN A 146 -11.26 -12.48 -13.67
N LYS A 147 -10.33 -13.37 -13.33
CA LYS A 147 -9.92 -13.67 -11.94
C LYS A 147 -9.11 -12.55 -11.27
N TYR A 148 -8.49 -11.65 -12.06
CA TYR A 148 -7.56 -10.64 -11.56
C TYR A 148 -8.08 -9.25 -11.89
N GLN A 149 -8.24 -8.39 -10.89
CA GLN A 149 -8.83 -7.06 -11.05
C GLN A 149 -7.99 -5.99 -10.37
N PHE A 150 -7.79 -4.86 -11.06
CA PHE A 150 -7.22 -3.66 -10.47
C PHE A 150 -8.26 -2.53 -10.43
N ARG A 151 -8.40 -1.88 -9.28
CA ARG A 151 -9.21 -0.67 -9.09
C ARG A 151 -8.35 0.47 -8.55
N GLY A 152 -8.43 1.61 -9.17
CA GLY A 152 -7.70 2.82 -8.82
C GLY A 152 -6.87 3.36 -9.97
N LYS A 153 -5.87 4.16 -9.65
CA LYS A 153 -4.92 4.71 -10.63
C LYS A 153 -3.50 4.57 -10.13
N VAL A 154 -2.60 4.18 -11.00
CA VAL A 154 -1.16 4.27 -10.72
C VAL A 154 -0.73 5.71 -10.87
N THR A 155 -0.45 6.36 -9.79
CA THR A 155 0.05 7.74 -9.70
C THR A 155 1.36 7.75 -8.93
N LEU A 156 2.04 8.89 -8.87
CA LEU A 156 3.21 9.01 -7.98
C LEU A 156 2.86 8.86 -6.50
N ALA A 157 1.58 9.06 -6.14
CA ALA A 157 1.10 8.92 -4.76
C ALA A 157 0.75 7.47 -4.40
N THR A 158 0.36 6.63 -5.37
CA THR A 158 -0.07 5.25 -5.10
C THR A 158 0.99 4.21 -5.46
N ALA A 159 1.99 4.61 -6.24
CA ALA A 159 2.99 3.67 -6.76
C ALA A 159 3.80 2.99 -5.65
N ASP A 160 4.28 3.76 -4.67
CA ASP A 160 5.07 3.21 -3.56
C ASP A 160 4.21 2.25 -2.72
N ALA A 161 2.96 2.60 -2.41
CA ALA A 161 2.02 1.72 -1.69
C ALA A 161 1.72 0.42 -2.45
N ILE A 162 1.58 0.48 -3.78
CA ILE A 162 1.41 -0.70 -4.64
C ILE A 162 2.63 -1.62 -4.54
N MET A 163 3.84 -1.05 -4.63
CA MET A 163 5.08 -1.82 -4.55
C MET A 163 5.29 -2.42 -3.16
N ILE A 164 4.94 -1.70 -2.09
CA ILE A 164 5.01 -2.20 -0.71
C ILE A 164 4.03 -3.37 -0.51
N ALA A 165 2.79 -3.25 -0.99
CA ALA A 165 1.81 -4.34 -0.92
C ALA A 165 2.29 -5.56 -1.72
N ARG A 166 2.84 -5.35 -2.92
CA ARG A 166 3.41 -6.42 -3.74
C ARG A 166 4.60 -7.10 -3.06
N TYR A 167 5.49 -6.31 -2.46
CA TYR A 167 6.59 -6.85 -1.63
C TYR A 167 6.06 -7.77 -0.52
N GLY A 168 4.97 -7.38 0.14
CA GLY A 168 4.32 -8.21 1.16
C GLY A 168 3.80 -9.53 0.61
N ILE A 169 3.25 -9.58 -0.61
CA ILE A 169 2.87 -10.81 -1.29
C ILE A 169 4.09 -11.70 -1.50
N ASP A 170 5.13 -11.15 -2.15
CA ASP A 170 6.33 -11.92 -2.54
C ASP A 170 7.09 -12.48 -1.34
N LYS A 171 6.96 -11.83 -0.17
CA LYS A 171 7.58 -12.28 1.08
C LYS A 171 6.80 -13.42 1.76
N THR A 172 5.52 -13.56 1.48
CA THR A 172 4.63 -14.56 2.12
C THR A 172 4.33 -15.77 1.23
N THR A 173 4.86 -15.78 0.01
CA THR A 173 4.79 -16.90 -0.95
C THR A 173 6.05 -17.73 -0.89
#